data_dde0dd0024ee2295e2355b5d817ac7d4
#
_entry.id   dde0dd0024ee2295e2355b5d817ac7d4
#
_cell.length_a   1.000
_cell.length_b   1.000
_cell.length_c   1.000
_cell.angle_alpha   90.00
_cell.angle_beta   90.00
_cell.angle_gamma   90.00
#
_symmetry.space_group_name_H-M   'P 1'
#
loop_
_entity.id
_entity.type
_entity.pdbx_description
1 polymer ?
#
loop_
_entity_poly.entity_id
_entity_poly.type
_entity_poly.pdbx_seq_one_letter_code
_entity_poly.pdbx_strand_id
1 'polypeptide(L)'
;MKRTKCAAWFLCLACAVMMVTGAWAAGLPSLGLSVPEDSQPEHPQLTDARRLQFFQGDAETLPNDTDAGAYLLGEEGAALTLLPEQTAALATLEGEAVDMPAGEDGVLQIAVAEEPLRLTLSLPEQEAQSWLLLFTQEQIEAQCEAQGYTWAYAPVEHVVRFTDAEGNPVAQVFVNVCTDTLCTAYFSDANGEVVFSGEGIDYVMHVLQVPEGYGFDTAQEIPIPAGQELVNVVLEKM
;
A
#
# COMPACT_ATOMS: atom_id res chain seq x y z
N MET A 1 37.04 -7.14 -57.99
CA MET A 1 37.43 -8.46 -57.46
C MET A 1 38.09 -8.27 -56.10
N LYS A 2 37.43 -8.60 -55.01
CA LYS A 2 37.96 -9.13 -53.74
C LYS A 2 36.76 -9.37 -52.82
N ARG A 3 36.46 -10.63 -52.56
CA ARG A 3 35.47 -11.12 -51.62
C ARG A 3 36.04 -11.00 -50.21
N THR A 4 35.31 -10.40 -49.29
CA THR A 4 35.55 -10.50 -47.84
C THR A 4 34.39 -11.14 -47.15
N LYS A 5 34.66 -12.26 -46.49
CA LYS A 5 33.70 -13.13 -45.76
C LYS A 5 33.39 -12.47 -44.44
N CYS A 6 32.09 -12.24 -44.14
CA CYS A 6 31.61 -11.95 -42.79
C CYS A 6 31.46 -13.26 -42.03
N ALA A 7 32.21 -13.44 -40.96
CA ALA A 7 32.03 -14.50 -39.98
C ALA A 7 30.99 -14.08 -38.98
N ALA A 8 29.91 -14.84 -38.87
CA ALA A 8 28.89 -14.69 -37.84
C ALA A 8 29.43 -15.29 -36.54
N TRP A 9 29.48 -14.48 -35.50
CA TRP A 9 29.72 -14.93 -34.13
C TRP A 9 28.36 -15.14 -33.44
N PHE A 10 28.01 -16.41 -33.24
CA PHE A 10 26.95 -16.79 -32.32
C PHE A 10 27.47 -16.73 -30.90
N LEU A 11 26.96 -15.78 -30.10
CA LEU A 11 27.16 -15.76 -28.66
C LEU A 11 25.98 -16.51 -28.01
N CYS A 12 26.26 -17.74 -27.57
CA CYS A 12 25.35 -18.48 -26.69
C CYS A 12 25.38 -17.84 -25.30
N LEU A 13 24.30 -17.17 -24.91
CA LEU A 13 24.09 -16.72 -23.53
C LEU A 13 23.44 -17.90 -22.76
N ALA A 14 24.25 -18.57 -21.94
CA ALA A 14 23.76 -19.55 -20.99
C ALA A 14 23.07 -18.83 -19.83
N CYS A 15 21.75 -18.89 -19.75
CA CYS A 15 20.99 -18.51 -18.55
C CYS A 15 21.28 -19.51 -17.45
N ALA A 16 22.10 -19.14 -16.47
CA ALA A 16 22.22 -19.85 -15.21
C ALA A 16 21.04 -19.46 -14.30
N VAL A 17 20.07 -20.35 -14.19
CA VAL A 17 19.01 -20.26 -13.18
C VAL A 17 19.64 -20.63 -11.84
N MET A 18 19.92 -19.64 -11.00
CA MET A 18 20.26 -19.86 -9.59
C MET A 18 18.96 -20.10 -8.83
N MET A 19 18.71 -21.34 -8.45
CA MET A 19 17.73 -21.65 -7.40
C MET A 19 18.31 -21.23 -6.05
N VAL A 20 17.79 -20.15 -5.49
CA VAL A 20 18.05 -19.78 -4.09
C VAL A 20 17.04 -20.51 -3.23
N THR A 21 17.49 -21.59 -2.59
CA THR A 21 16.75 -22.24 -1.51
C THR A 21 17.01 -21.47 -0.22
N GLY A 22 16.18 -20.46 0.06
CA GLY A 22 16.18 -19.74 1.33
C GLY A 22 15.38 -20.52 2.39
N ALA A 23 16.03 -20.91 3.47
CA ALA A 23 15.40 -21.50 4.65
C ALA A 23 14.53 -20.44 5.35
N TRP A 24 13.24 -20.71 5.49
CA TRP A 24 12.29 -19.86 6.21
C TRP A 24 12.50 -20.04 7.72
N ALA A 25 13.02 -19.02 8.39
CA ALA A 25 13.01 -18.92 9.83
C ALA A 25 11.62 -18.43 10.27
N ALA A 26 10.95 -19.23 11.13
CA ALA A 26 9.68 -18.88 11.73
C ALA A 26 9.88 -17.74 12.75
N GLY A 27 9.52 -16.53 12.38
CA GLY A 27 9.27 -15.40 13.26
C GLY A 27 7.95 -14.79 12.82
N LEU A 28 7.07 -14.46 13.78
CA LEU A 28 5.80 -13.79 13.50
C LEU A 28 6.09 -12.56 12.64
N PRO A 29 5.50 -12.41 11.45
CA PRO A 29 5.70 -11.21 10.66
C PRO A 29 4.90 -10.07 11.30
N SER A 30 5.60 -9.12 11.91
CA SER A 30 5.18 -7.73 11.75
C SER A 30 4.97 -7.52 10.24
N LEU A 31 3.87 -6.92 9.85
CA LEU A 31 3.55 -6.54 8.47
C LEU A 31 4.72 -5.79 7.82
N GLY A 32 5.69 -6.54 7.33
CA GLY A 32 6.79 -6.04 6.55
C GLY A 32 6.57 -6.50 5.12
N LEU A 33 6.01 -5.65 4.27
CA LEU A 33 6.29 -5.73 2.85
C LEU A 33 7.81 -5.79 2.73
N SER A 34 8.36 -6.88 2.21
CA SER A 34 9.76 -6.93 1.84
C SER A 34 9.94 -6.07 0.58
N VAL A 35 10.05 -4.76 0.80
CA VAL A 35 10.50 -3.86 -0.26
C VAL A 35 11.92 -4.28 -0.60
N PRO A 36 12.29 -4.46 -1.87
CA PRO A 36 13.68 -4.71 -2.24
C PRO A 36 14.58 -3.64 -1.62
N GLU A 37 15.72 -4.01 -1.07
CA GLU A 37 16.64 -3.14 -0.32
C GLU A 37 17.09 -1.88 -1.10
N ASP A 38 16.92 -1.86 -2.42
CA ASP A 38 17.34 -0.77 -3.32
C ASP A 38 16.16 0.08 -3.86
N SER A 39 14.91 -0.15 -3.46
CA SER A 39 13.78 0.64 -3.94
C SER A 39 13.23 1.55 -2.85
N GLN A 40 13.26 2.85 -3.10
CA GLN A 40 12.47 3.80 -2.33
C GLN A 40 10.99 3.45 -2.54
N PRO A 41 10.19 3.27 -1.49
CA PRO A 41 8.76 3.12 -1.70
C PRO A 41 8.23 4.39 -2.37
N GLU A 42 7.41 4.22 -3.38
CA GLU A 42 6.78 5.34 -4.10
C GLU A 42 5.93 6.21 -3.15
N HIS A 43 5.63 5.71 -1.97
CA HIS A 43 4.75 6.33 -0.98
C HIS A 43 5.26 6.20 0.45
N PRO A 44 4.94 7.17 1.33
CA PRO A 44 5.20 7.07 2.77
C PRO A 44 4.54 5.83 3.37
N GLN A 45 5.21 5.20 4.31
CA GLN A 45 4.66 4.09 5.10
C GLN A 45 3.83 4.67 6.26
N LEU A 46 2.63 5.15 5.93
CA LEU A 46 1.68 5.72 6.88
C LEU A 46 0.60 4.68 7.23
N THR A 47 0.31 4.51 8.52
CA THR A 47 -0.90 3.81 8.99
C THR A 47 -2.03 4.83 9.18
N ASP A 48 -3.27 4.37 9.05
CA ASP A 48 -4.48 5.20 9.20
C ASP A 48 -4.49 6.45 8.28
N ALA A 49 -3.99 6.28 7.07
CA ALA A 49 -3.94 7.33 6.07
C ALA A 49 -4.50 6.83 4.74
N ARG A 50 -5.21 7.70 4.04
CA ARG A 50 -5.78 7.44 2.72
C ARG A 50 -5.11 8.32 1.69
N ARG A 51 -4.53 7.73 0.66
CA ARG A 51 -3.95 8.48 -0.45
C ARG A 51 -5.06 9.19 -1.24
N LEU A 52 -4.77 10.42 -1.64
CA LEU A 52 -5.67 11.25 -2.46
C LEU A 52 -5.08 11.43 -3.86
N GLN A 53 -5.96 11.45 -4.84
CA GLN A 53 -5.67 11.90 -6.20
C GLN A 53 -6.39 13.20 -6.46
N PHE A 54 -5.71 14.16 -7.08
CA PHE A 54 -6.29 15.44 -7.52
C PHE A 54 -6.30 15.48 -9.04
N PHE A 55 -7.31 16.15 -9.60
CA PHE A 55 -7.49 16.23 -11.03
C PHE A 55 -7.76 17.68 -11.46
N GLN A 56 -7.12 18.10 -12.55
CA GLN A 56 -7.45 19.32 -13.25
C GLN A 56 -8.10 18.95 -14.58
N GLY A 57 -9.44 19.06 -14.65
CA GLY A 57 -10.21 18.40 -15.69
C GLY A 57 -10.12 16.89 -15.57
N ASP A 58 -9.69 16.21 -16.65
CA ASP A 58 -9.52 14.75 -16.67
C ASP A 58 -8.06 14.30 -16.39
N ALA A 59 -7.15 15.23 -16.14
CA ALA A 59 -5.74 14.93 -15.91
C ALA A 59 -5.44 14.89 -14.43
N GLU A 60 -4.81 13.78 -13.96
CA GLU A 60 -4.25 13.70 -12.61
C GLU A 60 -3.17 14.78 -12.45
N THR A 61 -3.17 15.45 -11.32
CA THR A 61 -2.24 16.52 -10.98
C THR A 61 -1.80 16.43 -9.54
N LEU A 62 -0.69 17.07 -9.20
CA LEU A 62 -0.22 17.16 -7.82
C LEU A 62 -0.69 18.46 -7.18
N PRO A 63 -1.01 18.46 -5.87
CA PRO A 63 -1.25 19.69 -5.13
C PRO A 63 -0.02 20.62 -5.22
N ASN A 64 -0.21 21.92 -5.34
CA ASN A 64 0.89 22.89 -5.52
C ASN A 64 1.91 22.93 -4.38
N ASP A 65 1.53 22.41 -3.21
CA ASP A 65 2.40 22.40 -2.02
C ASP A 65 3.28 21.16 -1.94
N THR A 66 3.23 20.26 -2.95
CA THR A 66 3.96 18.99 -2.94
C THR A 66 4.52 18.64 -4.31
N ASP A 67 5.44 17.67 -4.32
CA ASP A 67 6.02 17.06 -5.52
C ASP A 67 5.71 15.56 -5.65
N ALA A 68 4.98 14.97 -4.68
CA ALA A 68 4.69 13.55 -4.68
C ALA A 68 3.22 13.15 -4.42
N GLY A 69 2.38 14.05 -3.91
CA GLY A 69 0.95 13.78 -3.71
C GLY A 69 0.40 14.20 -2.35
N ALA A 70 -0.73 13.62 -1.94
CA ALA A 70 -1.41 13.97 -0.70
C ALA A 70 -2.05 12.76 -0.02
N TYR A 71 -2.25 12.91 1.30
CA TYR A 71 -2.94 11.94 2.16
C TYR A 71 -3.98 12.63 3.03
N LEU A 72 -5.11 11.97 3.22
CA LEU A 72 -6.03 12.23 4.33
C LEU A 72 -5.65 11.30 5.48
N LEU A 73 -5.33 11.86 6.64
CA LEU A 73 -5.03 11.10 7.86
C LEU A 73 -6.31 10.81 8.64
N GLY A 74 -6.27 9.75 9.46
CA GLY A 74 -7.36 9.40 10.35
C GLY A 74 -7.60 10.41 11.48
N GLU A 75 -8.69 10.23 12.23
CA GLU A 75 -9.09 11.14 13.32
C GLU A 75 -8.09 11.21 14.48
N GLU A 76 -7.26 10.19 14.64
CA GLU A 76 -6.20 10.13 15.66
C GLU A 76 -4.82 10.54 15.11
N GLY A 77 -4.76 10.93 13.84
CA GLY A 77 -3.51 11.16 13.13
C GLY A 77 -3.02 9.91 12.42
N ALA A 78 -1.70 9.77 12.28
CA ALA A 78 -1.08 8.62 11.61
C ALA A 78 0.24 8.23 12.26
N ALA A 79 0.65 6.97 12.08
CA ALA A 79 1.98 6.51 12.43
C ALA A 79 2.82 6.36 11.16
N LEU A 80 4.03 6.94 11.16
CA LEU A 80 4.98 6.88 10.06
C LEU A 80 6.13 5.94 10.41
N THR A 81 6.28 4.87 9.63
CA THR A 81 7.43 3.98 9.71
C THR A 81 8.48 4.40 8.69
N LEU A 82 9.71 4.64 9.16
CA LEU A 82 10.84 5.01 8.30
C LEU A 82 11.58 3.77 7.80
N LEU A 83 12.06 3.84 6.57
CA LEU A 83 13.05 2.89 6.06
C LEU A 83 14.42 3.11 6.72
N PRO A 84 15.34 2.13 6.64
CA PRO A 84 16.74 2.35 7.02
C PRO A 84 17.32 3.58 6.32
N GLU A 85 18.02 4.42 7.07
CA GLU A 85 18.64 5.68 6.61
C GLU A 85 17.66 6.77 6.12
N GLN A 86 16.37 6.52 6.07
CA GLN A 86 15.36 7.52 5.74
C GLN A 86 15.20 8.52 6.89
N THR A 87 15.05 9.79 6.56
CA THR A 87 14.71 10.85 7.52
C THR A 87 13.41 11.51 7.13
N ALA A 88 12.68 12.01 8.13
CA ALA A 88 11.42 12.71 7.95
C ALA A 88 11.48 14.10 8.56
N ALA A 89 10.84 15.06 7.92
CA ALA A 89 10.55 16.38 8.45
C ALA A 89 9.09 16.72 8.25
N LEU A 90 8.45 17.29 9.27
CA LEU A 90 7.08 17.76 9.23
C LEU A 90 7.07 19.26 9.43
N ALA A 91 6.31 19.98 8.63
CA ALA A 91 6.22 21.43 8.71
C ALA A 91 4.81 21.92 8.33
N THR A 92 4.44 23.12 8.78
CA THR A 92 3.30 23.86 8.23
C THR A 92 3.57 24.25 6.77
N LEU A 93 2.58 24.72 6.05
CA LEU A 93 2.77 25.20 4.67
C LEU A 93 3.64 26.47 4.61
N GLU A 94 3.69 27.26 5.67
CA GLU A 94 4.58 28.41 5.83
C GLU A 94 6.03 28.02 6.16
N GLY A 95 6.27 26.72 6.44
CA GLY A 95 7.61 26.17 6.69
C GLY A 95 8.02 26.14 8.18
N GLU A 96 7.10 26.35 9.10
CA GLU A 96 7.36 26.17 10.53
C GLU A 96 7.43 24.68 10.86
N ALA A 97 8.52 24.27 11.53
CA ALA A 97 8.71 22.86 11.89
C ALA A 97 7.67 22.39 12.91
N VAL A 98 7.15 21.17 12.69
CA VAL A 98 6.22 20.49 13.58
C VAL A 98 6.88 19.24 14.13
N ASP A 99 6.77 19.03 15.45
CA ASP A 99 7.35 17.87 16.10
C ASP A 99 6.62 16.56 15.72
N MET A 100 7.41 15.52 15.47
CA MET A 100 6.94 14.14 15.32
C MET A 100 7.58 13.32 16.45
N PRO A 101 6.91 13.13 17.59
CA PRO A 101 7.46 12.32 18.67
C PRO A 101 7.63 10.86 18.21
N ALA A 102 8.77 10.27 18.56
CA ALA A 102 8.97 8.83 18.35
C ALA A 102 8.12 8.05 19.36
N GLY A 103 7.30 7.16 18.85
CA GLY A 103 6.57 6.17 19.64
C GLY A 103 7.45 4.97 20.01
N GLU A 104 6.80 3.92 20.48
CA GLU A 104 7.46 2.63 20.68
C GLU A 104 7.97 2.10 19.32
N ASP A 105 9.08 1.39 19.32
CA ASP A 105 9.73 0.81 18.12
C ASP A 105 10.25 1.82 17.08
N GLY A 106 10.40 3.11 17.44
CA GLY A 106 10.97 4.13 16.55
C GLY A 106 10.00 4.63 15.47
N VAL A 107 8.73 4.27 15.54
CA VAL A 107 7.67 4.78 14.68
C VAL A 107 7.35 6.22 15.06
N LEU A 108 7.34 7.14 14.08
CA LEU A 108 7.03 8.54 14.31
C LEU A 108 5.52 8.75 14.34
N GLN A 109 5.05 9.61 15.26
CA GLN A 109 3.62 9.93 15.37
C GLN A 109 3.33 11.29 14.74
N ILE A 110 2.33 11.33 13.86
CA ILE A 110 1.83 12.57 13.26
C ILE A 110 0.47 12.86 13.90
N ALA A 111 0.43 13.86 14.75
CA ALA A 111 -0.80 14.30 15.40
C ALA A 111 -1.70 15.07 14.43
N VAL A 112 -3.01 15.01 14.65
CA VAL A 112 -3.99 15.83 13.93
C VAL A 112 -3.68 17.31 14.12
N ALA A 113 -3.75 18.06 13.03
CA ALA A 113 -3.55 19.51 13.01
C ALA A 113 -4.76 20.26 12.46
N GLU A 114 -4.94 21.49 12.90
CA GLU A 114 -6.00 22.37 12.40
C GLU A 114 -5.75 22.83 10.96
N GLU A 115 -4.48 22.87 10.56
CA GLU A 115 -4.05 23.26 9.20
C GLU A 115 -3.34 22.12 8.49
N PRO A 116 -3.35 22.09 7.15
CA PRO A 116 -2.57 21.13 6.38
C PRO A 116 -1.09 21.18 6.70
N LEU A 117 -0.44 20.03 6.69
CA LEU A 117 1.00 19.90 6.93
C LEU A 117 1.71 19.36 5.69
N ARG A 118 3.02 19.65 5.59
CA ARG A 118 3.92 19.06 4.61
C ARG A 118 4.82 18.04 5.27
N LEU A 119 4.74 16.79 4.84
CA LEU A 119 5.69 15.74 5.19
C LEU A 119 6.77 15.67 4.11
N THR A 120 8.03 15.76 4.49
CA THR A 120 9.17 15.58 3.59
C THR A 120 9.97 14.37 4.04
N LEU A 121 10.19 13.43 3.12
CA LEU A 121 11.05 12.26 3.33
C LEU A 121 12.31 12.40 2.50
N SER A 122 13.44 12.04 3.08
CA SER A 122 14.76 12.11 2.42
C SER A 122 15.52 10.81 2.66
N LEU A 123 16.19 10.34 1.62
CA LEU A 123 17.18 9.26 1.66
C LEU A 123 18.52 9.82 1.18
N PRO A 124 19.66 9.28 1.65
CA PRO A 124 20.96 9.65 1.15
C PRO A 124 21.04 9.50 -0.38
N GLU A 125 21.63 10.49 -1.04
CA GLU A 125 21.85 10.51 -2.51
C GLU A 125 20.60 10.52 -3.40
N GLN A 126 19.38 10.70 -2.80
CA GLN A 126 18.12 10.81 -3.52
C GLN A 126 17.49 12.20 -3.32
N GLU A 127 16.69 12.65 -4.29
CA GLU A 127 15.90 13.86 -4.12
C GLU A 127 14.86 13.64 -3.02
N ALA A 128 14.73 14.62 -2.12
CA ALA A 128 13.69 14.61 -1.11
C ALA A 128 12.32 14.69 -1.77
N GLN A 129 11.36 13.96 -1.25
CA GLN A 129 9.98 13.98 -1.72
C GLN A 129 9.07 14.55 -0.65
N SER A 130 8.05 15.31 -1.05
CA SER A 130 7.10 15.93 -0.15
C SER A 130 5.64 15.58 -0.48
N TRP A 131 4.86 15.39 0.57
CA TRP A 131 3.45 15.09 0.52
C TRP A 131 2.64 16.07 1.35
N LEU A 132 1.44 16.41 0.87
CA LEU A 132 0.47 17.17 1.61
C LEU A 132 -0.30 16.23 2.56
N LEU A 133 -0.35 16.57 3.83
CA LEU A 133 -1.14 15.87 4.82
C LEU A 133 -2.37 16.71 5.16
N LEU A 134 -3.53 16.12 5.00
CA LEU A 134 -4.84 16.70 5.29
C LEU A 134 -5.51 15.88 6.38
N PHE A 135 -6.33 16.49 7.22
CA PHE A 135 -6.91 15.88 8.40
C PHE A 135 -8.44 15.87 8.35
N THR A 136 -9.03 16.68 7.48
CA THR A 136 -10.48 16.76 7.33
C THR A 136 -10.89 16.87 5.86
N GLN A 137 -12.13 16.48 5.56
CA GLN A 137 -12.68 16.66 4.23
C GLN A 137 -12.78 18.17 3.86
N GLU A 138 -13.03 19.03 4.82
CA GLU A 138 -13.09 20.50 4.59
C GLU A 138 -11.74 21.04 4.10
N GLN A 139 -10.62 20.51 4.60
CA GLN A 139 -9.29 20.87 4.09
C GLN A 139 -9.06 20.39 2.67
N ILE A 140 -9.56 19.20 2.29
CA ILE A 140 -9.51 18.71 0.90
C ILE A 140 -10.33 19.64 -0.02
N GLU A 141 -11.55 19.98 0.38
CA GLU A 141 -12.44 20.85 -0.38
C GLU A 141 -11.85 22.26 -0.56
N ALA A 142 -11.27 22.82 0.52
CA ALA A 142 -10.58 24.11 0.46
C ALA A 142 -9.38 24.09 -0.48
N GLN A 143 -8.59 23.00 -0.49
CA GLN A 143 -7.48 22.80 -1.41
C GLN A 143 -7.97 22.74 -2.87
N CYS A 144 -9.06 22.02 -3.11
CA CYS A 144 -9.67 21.89 -4.43
C CYS A 144 -10.23 23.24 -4.93
N GLU A 145 -10.94 23.98 -4.09
CA GLU A 145 -11.49 25.30 -4.44
C GLU A 145 -10.39 26.31 -4.79
N ALA A 146 -9.33 26.36 -3.97
CA ALA A 146 -8.22 27.28 -4.17
C ALA A 146 -7.48 27.07 -5.49
N GLN A 147 -7.43 25.84 -6.00
CA GLN A 147 -6.64 25.47 -7.18
C GLN A 147 -7.47 25.03 -8.39
N GLY A 148 -8.79 24.96 -8.25
CA GLY A 148 -9.68 24.51 -9.31
C GLY A 148 -9.57 23.00 -9.60
N TYR A 149 -9.31 22.21 -8.57
CA TYR A 149 -9.20 20.76 -8.67
C TYR A 149 -10.51 20.05 -8.32
N THR A 150 -10.62 18.81 -8.76
CA THR A 150 -11.47 17.78 -8.18
C THR A 150 -10.59 16.72 -7.52
N TRP A 151 -11.15 15.86 -6.70
CA TRP A 151 -10.39 14.85 -5.99
C TRP A 151 -11.14 13.51 -5.93
N ALA A 152 -10.39 12.44 -5.73
CA ALA A 152 -10.88 11.10 -5.39
C ALA A 152 -9.88 10.42 -4.46
N TYR A 153 -10.30 9.35 -3.79
CA TYR A 153 -9.35 8.44 -3.16
C TYR A 153 -8.55 7.72 -4.24
N ALA A 154 -7.23 7.60 -4.03
CA ALA A 154 -6.41 6.80 -4.91
C ALA A 154 -6.82 5.33 -4.82
N PRO A 155 -6.82 4.59 -5.94
CA PRO A 155 -7.04 3.15 -5.90
C PRO A 155 -5.99 2.46 -5.02
N VAL A 156 -6.45 1.52 -4.22
CA VAL A 156 -5.60 0.66 -3.38
C VAL A 156 -5.76 -0.77 -3.86
N GLU A 157 -4.66 -1.47 -4.06
CA GLU A 157 -4.68 -2.91 -4.28
C GLU A 157 -4.74 -3.61 -2.93
N HIS A 158 -5.80 -4.37 -2.72
CA HIS A 158 -6.00 -5.19 -1.54
C HIS A 158 -5.72 -6.65 -1.88
N VAL A 159 -4.95 -7.30 -1.01
CA VAL A 159 -4.68 -8.73 -1.07
C VAL A 159 -5.26 -9.40 0.17
N VAL A 160 -6.18 -10.35 -0.01
CA VAL A 160 -6.64 -11.21 1.07
C VAL A 160 -6.09 -12.60 0.86
N ARG A 161 -5.29 -13.05 1.81
CA ARG A 161 -4.60 -14.35 1.74
C ARG A 161 -5.26 -15.36 2.65
N PHE A 162 -5.69 -16.47 2.10
CA PHE A 162 -6.25 -17.62 2.79
C PHE A 162 -5.18 -18.70 2.98
N THR A 163 -4.95 -19.08 4.23
CA THR A 163 -4.02 -20.16 4.59
C THR A 163 -4.68 -21.14 5.55
N ASP A 164 -4.11 -22.34 5.66
CA ASP A 164 -4.40 -23.23 6.79
C ASP A 164 -3.53 -22.85 8.02
N ALA A 165 -3.73 -23.57 9.14
CA ALA A 165 -3.00 -23.32 10.38
C ALA A 165 -1.48 -23.58 10.25
N GLU A 166 -1.04 -24.36 9.25
CA GLU A 166 0.35 -24.61 8.93
C GLU A 166 0.95 -23.57 7.98
N GLY A 167 0.14 -22.57 7.53
CA GLY A 167 0.55 -21.52 6.60
C GLY A 167 0.53 -21.93 5.13
N ASN A 168 -0.04 -23.09 4.79
CA ASN A 168 -0.18 -23.47 3.38
C ASN A 168 -1.34 -22.68 2.72
N PRO A 169 -1.19 -22.23 1.46
CA PRO A 169 -2.22 -21.48 0.77
C PRO A 169 -3.47 -22.34 0.51
N VAL A 170 -4.65 -21.75 0.64
CA VAL A 170 -5.92 -22.39 0.33
C VAL A 170 -6.57 -21.72 -0.86
N ALA A 171 -6.54 -22.40 -2.02
CA ALA A 171 -7.16 -21.96 -3.26
C ALA A 171 -8.66 -22.26 -3.29
N GLN A 172 -9.39 -21.59 -4.19
CA GLN A 172 -10.81 -21.82 -4.47
C GLN A 172 -11.75 -21.48 -3.29
N VAL A 173 -11.32 -20.61 -2.39
CA VAL A 173 -12.22 -19.99 -1.41
C VAL A 173 -13.11 -19.00 -2.15
N PHE A 174 -14.41 -19.16 -2.06
CA PHE A 174 -15.39 -18.27 -2.69
C PHE A 174 -15.85 -17.20 -1.73
N VAL A 175 -15.69 -15.93 -2.11
CA VAL A 175 -15.97 -14.77 -1.25
C VAL A 175 -16.75 -13.69 -2.00
N ASN A 176 -17.45 -12.86 -1.23
CA ASN A 176 -17.94 -11.55 -1.68
C ASN A 176 -17.16 -10.45 -0.94
N VAL A 177 -16.66 -9.48 -1.70
CA VAL A 177 -16.11 -8.22 -1.17
C VAL A 177 -17.15 -7.14 -1.39
N CYS A 178 -17.58 -6.51 -0.32
CA CYS A 178 -18.71 -5.58 -0.30
C CYS A 178 -18.30 -4.19 0.17
N THR A 179 -18.88 -3.18 -0.47
CA THR A 179 -19.07 -1.82 0.06
C THR A 179 -20.49 -1.71 0.61
N ASP A 180 -20.90 -0.54 1.08
CA ASP A 180 -22.29 -0.29 1.52
C ASP A 180 -23.34 -0.51 0.43
N THR A 181 -22.94 -0.46 -0.84
CA THR A 181 -23.87 -0.45 -1.98
C THR A 181 -23.65 -1.59 -2.98
N LEU A 182 -22.48 -2.21 -3.00
CA LEU A 182 -22.10 -3.19 -4.01
C LEU A 182 -21.27 -4.31 -3.41
N CYS A 183 -21.56 -5.55 -3.83
CA CYS A 183 -20.73 -6.73 -3.56
C CYS A 183 -20.20 -7.33 -4.86
N THR A 184 -18.93 -7.68 -4.86
CA THR A 184 -18.27 -8.36 -6.00
C THR A 184 -17.71 -9.70 -5.55
N ALA A 185 -17.97 -10.73 -6.33
CA ALA A 185 -17.57 -12.10 -6.04
C ALA A 185 -16.18 -12.42 -6.57
N TYR A 186 -15.37 -13.13 -5.76
CA TYR A 186 -14.02 -13.57 -6.10
C TYR A 186 -13.78 -15.00 -5.67
N PHE A 187 -12.75 -15.62 -6.25
CA PHE A 187 -12.18 -16.89 -5.80
C PHE A 187 -10.70 -16.68 -5.49
N SER A 188 -10.22 -17.28 -4.40
CA SER A 188 -8.78 -17.30 -4.15
C SER A 188 -8.06 -18.14 -5.23
N ASP A 189 -6.90 -17.66 -5.64
CA ASP A 189 -6.03 -18.29 -6.62
C ASP A 189 -5.22 -19.48 -6.06
N ALA A 190 -4.25 -19.98 -6.84
CA ALA A 190 -3.37 -21.08 -6.42
C ALA A 190 -2.45 -20.71 -5.23
N ASN A 191 -2.22 -19.43 -4.99
CA ASN A 191 -1.45 -18.92 -3.84
C ASN A 191 -2.36 -18.65 -2.63
N GLY A 192 -3.65 -18.96 -2.72
CA GLY A 192 -4.65 -18.66 -1.70
C GLY A 192 -5.04 -17.19 -1.65
N GLU A 193 -4.78 -16.40 -2.70
CA GLU A 193 -4.95 -14.96 -2.70
C GLU A 193 -6.20 -14.52 -3.49
N VAL A 194 -6.94 -13.58 -2.91
CA VAL A 194 -7.91 -12.74 -3.60
C VAL A 194 -7.31 -11.37 -3.74
N VAL A 195 -7.06 -10.93 -4.96
CA VAL A 195 -6.52 -9.61 -5.28
C VAL A 195 -7.60 -8.78 -5.96
N PHE A 196 -7.85 -7.58 -5.45
CA PHE A 196 -8.75 -6.63 -6.07
C PHE A 196 -8.25 -5.20 -5.87
N SER A 197 -8.49 -4.36 -6.87
CA SER A 197 -8.24 -2.92 -6.76
C SER A 197 -9.56 -2.23 -6.43
N GLY A 198 -9.54 -1.37 -5.43
CA GLY A 198 -10.69 -0.64 -4.96
C GLY A 198 -10.39 0.82 -4.66
N GLU A 199 -11.44 1.59 -4.41
CA GLU A 199 -11.29 2.92 -3.85
C GLU A 199 -10.69 2.78 -2.44
N GLY A 200 -9.92 3.76 -1.99
CA GLY A 200 -9.33 3.77 -0.65
C GLY A 200 -10.39 3.94 0.46
N ILE A 201 -11.37 3.03 0.51
CA ILE A 201 -12.47 2.96 1.47
C ILE A 201 -12.44 1.62 2.21
N ASP A 202 -13.21 1.50 3.27
CA ASP A 202 -13.37 0.23 3.98
C ASP A 202 -14.24 -0.74 3.18
N TYR A 203 -13.83 -2.00 3.15
CA TYR A 203 -14.59 -3.11 2.60
C TYR A 203 -14.90 -4.13 3.68
N VAL A 204 -15.94 -4.91 3.45
CA VAL A 204 -16.25 -6.10 4.25
C VAL A 204 -16.28 -7.32 3.33
N MET A 205 -15.55 -8.36 3.71
CA MET A 205 -15.56 -9.63 2.99
C MET A 205 -16.41 -10.66 3.73
N HIS A 206 -17.22 -11.39 2.97
CA HIS A 206 -17.97 -12.55 3.41
C HIS A 206 -17.44 -13.80 2.72
N VAL A 207 -17.04 -14.80 3.48
CA VAL A 207 -16.70 -16.13 2.94
C VAL A 207 -17.98 -16.88 2.68
N LEU A 208 -18.25 -17.21 1.42
CA LEU A 208 -19.47 -17.90 1.01
C LEU A 208 -19.29 -19.41 0.95
N GLN A 209 -18.09 -19.86 0.56
CA GLN A 209 -17.76 -21.27 0.47
C GLN A 209 -16.26 -21.50 0.62
N VAL A 210 -15.89 -22.54 1.33
CA VAL A 210 -14.52 -23.04 1.42
C VAL A 210 -14.39 -24.39 0.70
N PRO A 211 -13.17 -24.77 0.24
CA PRO A 211 -12.93 -26.07 -0.39
C PRO A 211 -13.20 -27.23 0.56
N GLU A 212 -13.40 -28.44 0.01
CA GLU A 212 -13.54 -29.66 0.79
C GLU A 212 -12.32 -29.89 1.70
N GLY A 213 -12.56 -30.29 2.96
CA GLY A 213 -11.54 -30.47 3.97
C GLY A 213 -11.19 -29.23 4.79
N TYR A 214 -11.83 -28.09 4.52
CA TYR A 214 -11.69 -26.86 5.29
C TYR A 214 -13.00 -26.39 5.89
N GLY A 215 -12.93 -25.73 7.04
CA GLY A 215 -14.05 -25.10 7.73
C GLY A 215 -13.80 -23.60 7.93
N PHE A 216 -14.90 -22.84 7.90
CA PHE A 216 -14.92 -21.41 8.24
C PHE A 216 -16.33 -21.03 8.71
N ASP A 217 -16.42 -20.18 9.71
CA ASP A 217 -17.69 -19.60 10.13
C ASP A 217 -18.15 -18.54 9.12
N THR A 218 -19.05 -18.91 8.21
CA THR A 218 -19.57 -18.03 7.16
C THR A 218 -20.42 -16.87 7.69
N ALA A 219 -20.75 -16.85 8.99
CA ALA A 219 -21.40 -15.70 9.63
C ALA A 219 -20.38 -14.62 10.07
N GLN A 220 -19.09 -14.96 10.06
CA GLN A 220 -18.03 -14.02 10.39
C GLN A 220 -17.78 -13.06 9.21
N GLU A 221 -17.81 -11.77 9.51
CA GLU A 221 -17.39 -10.72 8.61
C GLU A 221 -15.90 -10.44 8.76
N ILE A 222 -15.20 -10.27 7.64
CA ILE A 222 -13.78 -9.95 7.61
C ILE A 222 -13.65 -8.50 7.17
N PRO A 223 -13.27 -7.57 8.07
CA PRO A 223 -13.04 -6.19 7.70
C PRO A 223 -11.75 -6.06 6.87
N ILE A 224 -11.79 -5.22 5.85
CA ILE A 224 -10.65 -4.81 5.03
C ILE A 224 -10.59 -3.29 5.11
N PRO A 225 -9.84 -2.74 6.08
CA PRO A 225 -9.72 -1.29 6.25
C PRO A 225 -9.08 -0.61 5.05
N ALA A 226 -9.47 0.62 4.77
CA ALA A 226 -9.03 1.42 3.63
C ALA A 226 -7.50 1.52 3.44
N GLY A 227 -6.75 1.55 4.54
CA GLY A 227 -5.28 1.62 4.53
C GLY A 227 -4.57 0.26 4.62
N GLN A 228 -5.32 -0.86 4.61
CA GLN A 228 -4.74 -2.19 4.77
C GLN A 228 -4.63 -2.92 3.43
N GLU A 229 -3.41 -3.04 2.92
CA GLU A 229 -3.14 -3.73 1.64
C GLU A 229 -3.18 -5.25 1.75
N LEU A 230 -2.86 -5.83 2.91
CA LEU A 230 -2.85 -7.28 3.12
C LEU A 230 -3.68 -7.69 4.33
N VAL A 231 -4.65 -8.59 4.13
CA VAL A 231 -5.44 -9.26 5.17
C VAL A 231 -5.16 -10.75 5.12
N ASN A 232 -4.81 -11.35 6.27
CA ASN A 232 -4.60 -12.80 6.38
C ASN A 232 -5.79 -13.47 7.05
N VAL A 233 -6.29 -14.54 6.44
CA VAL A 233 -7.41 -15.35 6.93
C VAL A 233 -6.95 -16.80 7.07
N VAL A 234 -7.10 -17.37 8.26
CA VAL A 234 -6.73 -18.77 8.54
C VAL A 234 -7.97 -19.62 8.52
N LEU A 235 -7.97 -20.70 7.72
CA LEU A 235 -9.05 -21.69 7.65
C LEU A 235 -8.70 -22.92 8.51
N GLU A 236 -9.71 -23.49 9.14
CA GLU A 236 -9.56 -24.70 9.94
C GLU A 236 -9.60 -25.93 9.03
N LYS A 237 -8.66 -26.89 9.19
CA LYS A 237 -8.78 -28.22 8.59
C LYS A 237 -9.80 -29.05 9.34
N MET A 238 -10.69 -29.73 8.62
CA MET A 238 -11.71 -30.63 9.16
C MET A 238 -11.29 -32.09 9.01
#